data_4bcb8ac816c7e7d8547bc80f65424030
#
_entry.id   4bcb8ac816c7e7d8547bc80f65424030
#
_cell.length_a   1.000
_cell.length_b   1.000
_cell.length_c   1.000
_cell.angle_alpha   90.00
_cell.angle_beta   90.00
_cell.angle_gamma   90.00
#
_symmetry.space_group_name_H-M   'P 1'
#
loop_
_entity.id
_entity.type
_entity.pdbx_description
1 polymer ?
#
loop_
_entity_poly.entity_id
_entity_poly.type
_entity_poly.pdbx_seq_one_letter_code
_entity_poly.pdbx_strand_id
1 'polypeptide(L)'
;MAIFLIANCQFGRASIINQNKRPFGNVIDMNEEMIQRWNAVVTDDDDVIHLGNFAWDPSTAEEVLKKLNGRKILLLPGEHDQAVLDLQAKNMLPNNASLTNRIYDQKKIKATFTYWPLLEWPNKKEGNYLYYGYYDKKYKSDHKKKMINMACEFWNYTPHRIDSLIKLFNDKDVD
;
A
#
# COMPACT_ATOMS: atom_id res chain seq x y z
N MET A 1 -0.95 -17.00 7.92
CA MET A 1 -0.18 -16.15 6.99
C MET A 1 -1.13 -15.63 5.92
N ALA A 2 -1.41 -14.35 5.90
CA ALA A 2 -2.19 -13.67 4.89
C ALA A 2 -1.32 -12.65 4.15
N ILE A 3 -1.82 -12.10 3.02
CA ILE A 3 -1.19 -11.00 2.30
C ILE A 3 -2.12 -9.79 2.41
N PHE A 4 -1.59 -8.70 2.95
CA PHE A 4 -2.29 -7.43 3.08
C PHE A 4 -1.75 -6.40 2.08
N LEU A 5 -2.61 -5.51 1.64
CA LEU A 5 -2.29 -4.43 0.72
C LEU A 5 -2.69 -3.08 1.32
N ILE A 6 -1.85 -2.07 1.10
CA ILE A 6 -2.13 -0.67 1.38
C ILE A 6 -1.22 0.21 0.52
N ALA A 7 -1.55 1.47 0.34
CA ALA A 7 -0.73 2.43 -0.37
C ALA A 7 -0.95 3.87 0.14
N ASN A 8 -0.07 4.77 -0.29
CA ASN A 8 -0.20 6.22 -0.10
C ASN A 8 -0.25 6.63 1.38
N CYS A 9 0.41 5.89 2.27
CA CYS A 9 0.41 6.22 3.71
C CYS A 9 1.01 7.60 3.98
N GLN A 10 2.13 7.91 3.33
CA GLN A 10 2.84 9.20 3.43
C GLN A 10 3.11 9.62 4.89
N PHE A 11 3.59 8.67 5.69
CA PHE A 11 3.98 8.93 7.08
C PHE A 11 4.94 10.12 7.16
N GLY A 12 4.75 10.98 8.14
CA GLY A 12 5.56 12.18 8.35
C GLY A 12 5.19 13.40 7.49
N ARG A 13 4.32 13.26 6.50
CA ARG A 13 3.92 14.35 5.60
C ARG A 13 2.75 15.16 6.15
N ALA A 14 3.03 16.25 6.88
CA ALA A 14 1.97 17.09 7.47
C ALA A 14 1.03 17.71 6.40
N SER A 15 1.57 18.12 5.25
CA SER A 15 0.77 18.76 4.18
C SER A 15 -0.30 17.85 3.58
N ILE A 16 -0.13 16.52 3.64
CA ILE A 16 -1.08 15.57 3.05
C ILE A 16 -2.44 15.58 3.74
N ILE A 17 -2.49 15.98 5.03
CA ILE A 17 -3.73 16.07 5.81
C ILE A 17 -4.69 17.04 5.13
N ASN A 18 -4.21 18.25 4.83
CA ASN A 18 -5.03 19.24 4.15
C ASN A 18 -5.24 18.94 2.67
N GLN A 19 -4.21 18.47 1.95
CA GLN A 19 -4.28 18.16 0.51
C GLN A 19 -5.32 17.10 0.21
N ASN A 20 -5.35 16.02 0.99
CA ASN A 20 -6.26 14.89 0.80
C ASN A 20 -7.47 14.94 1.72
N LYS A 21 -7.62 16.01 2.54
CA LYS A 21 -8.68 16.15 3.54
C LYS A 21 -8.76 14.95 4.48
N ARG A 22 -7.59 14.50 4.98
CA ARG A 22 -7.51 13.38 5.93
C ARG A 22 -8.12 13.78 7.29
N PRO A 23 -8.79 12.86 7.99
CA PRO A 23 -9.49 13.16 9.24
C PRO A 23 -8.56 13.13 10.47
N PHE A 24 -7.41 13.78 10.38
CA PHE A 24 -6.42 13.84 11.45
C PHE A 24 -6.10 15.30 11.81
N GLY A 25 -5.91 15.58 13.10
CA GLY A 25 -5.63 16.92 13.59
C GLY A 25 -4.22 17.41 13.27
N ASN A 26 -3.25 16.51 13.27
CA ASN A 26 -1.84 16.76 12.98
C ASN A 26 -1.13 15.49 12.49
N VAL A 27 0.14 15.61 12.10
CA VAL A 27 0.91 14.51 11.52
C VAL A 27 1.30 13.45 12.54
N ILE A 28 1.44 13.79 13.80
CA ILE A 28 1.78 12.84 14.87
C ILE A 28 0.60 11.93 15.11
N ASP A 29 -0.59 12.49 15.32
CA ASP A 29 -1.83 11.72 15.50
C ASP A 29 -2.12 10.86 14.26
N MET A 30 -1.88 11.40 13.05
CA MET A 30 -2.04 10.65 11.81
C MET A 30 -1.13 9.41 11.78
N ASN A 31 0.15 9.57 12.08
CA ASN A 31 1.10 8.46 12.08
C ASN A 31 0.73 7.39 13.12
N GLU A 32 0.43 7.80 14.35
CA GLU A 32 0.07 6.90 15.45
C GLU A 32 -1.21 6.13 15.15
N GLU A 33 -2.26 6.80 14.71
CA GLU A 33 -3.53 6.19 14.38
C GLU A 33 -3.39 5.19 13.20
N MET A 34 -2.63 5.54 12.17
CA MET A 34 -2.39 4.64 11.05
C MET A 34 -1.56 3.41 11.45
N ILE A 35 -0.56 3.56 12.34
CA ILE A 35 0.19 2.43 12.91
C ILE A 35 -0.73 1.52 13.72
N GLN A 36 -1.59 2.10 14.57
CA GLN A 36 -2.56 1.32 15.36
C GLN A 36 -3.52 0.53 14.47
N ARG A 37 -4.09 1.16 13.43
CA ARG A 37 -4.99 0.50 12.47
C ARG A 37 -4.29 -0.61 11.69
N TRP A 38 -3.03 -0.40 11.31
CA TRP A 38 -2.23 -1.42 10.67
C TRP A 38 -2.03 -2.62 11.60
N ASN A 39 -1.53 -2.39 12.81
CA ASN A 39 -1.22 -3.44 13.79
C ASN A 39 -2.47 -4.13 14.35
N ALA A 40 -3.65 -3.51 14.24
CA ALA A 40 -4.92 -4.14 14.61
C ALA A 40 -5.34 -5.28 13.66
N VAL A 41 -4.85 -5.29 12.42
CA VAL A 41 -5.25 -6.27 11.40
C VAL A 41 -4.09 -7.14 10.90
N VAL A 42 -2.85 -6.64 10.95
CA VAL A 42 -1.64 -7.34 10.53
C VAL A 42 -0.93 -7.92 11.73
N THR A 43 -0.53 -9.19 11.66
CA THR A 43 0.29 -9.87 12.67
C THR A 43 1.70 -10.13 12.15
N ASP A 44 2.62 -10.54 13.04
CA ASP A 44 4.00 -10.90 12.66
C ASP A 44 4.10 -12.15 11.78
N ASP A 45 3.00 -12.87 11.56
CA ASP A 45 2.93 -14.01 10.64
C ASP A 45 2.46 -13.62 9.23
N ASP A 46 2.07 -12.35 9.00
CA ASP A 46 1.47 -11.89 7.76
C ASP A 46 2.47 -11.13 6.89
N ASP A 47 2.26 -11.18 5.58
CA ASP A 47 3.02 -10.38 4.62
C ASP A 47 2.22 -9.12 4.23
N VAL A 48 2.93 -8.01 4.03
CA VAL A 48 2.32 -6.77 3.54
C VAL A 48 3.01 -6.31 2.27
N ILE A 49 2.24 -5.90 1.28
CA ILE A 49 2.73 -5.22 0.09
C ILE A 49 2.22 -3.78 0.12
N HIS A 50 3.13 -2.83 0.31
CA HIS A 50 2.84 -1.40 0.27
C HIS A 50 3.08 -0.85 -1.13
N LEU A 51 2.07 -0.30 -1.76
CA LEU A 51 2.06 0.07 -3.18
C LEU A 51 2.47 1.53 -3.44
N GLY A 52 3.47 2.01 -2.71
CA GLY A 52 4.12 3.30 -2.93
C GLY A 52 3.60 4.46 -2.07
N ASN A 53 4.44 5.49 -1.98
CA ASN A 53 4.29 6.67 -1.12
C ASN A 53 4.17 6.28 0.37
N PHE A 54 5.19 5.57 0.87
CA PHE A 54 5.22 5.08 2.23
C PHE A 54 5.44 6.20 3.26
N ALA A 55 6.56 6.92 3.15
CA ALA A 55 6.93 7.96 4.11
C ALA A 55 7.64 9.14 3.43
N TRP A 56 7.60 10.31 4.09
CA TRP A 56 8.11 11.56 3.55
C TRP A 56 9.62 11.74 3.77
N ASP A 57 10.12 11.30 4.91
CA ASP A 57 11.53 11.43 5.29
C ASP A 57 12.10 10.11 5.84
N PRO A 58 13.44 9.90 5.76
CA PRO A 58 14.07 8.66 6.16
C PRO A 58 13.92 8.33 7.65
N SER A 59 13.97 9.32 8.54
CA SER A 59 13.84 9.12 9.99
C SER A 59 12.45 8.57 10.34
N THR A 60 11.41 9.20 9.80
CA THR A 60 10.02 8.72 9.96
C THR A 60 9.84 7.34 9.34
N ALA A 61 10.41 7.09 8.16
CA ALA A 61 10.31 5.78 7.50
C ALA A 61 10.91 4.67 8.37
N GLU A 62 12.10 4.88 8.91
CA GLU A 62 12.79 3.93 9.79
C GLU A 62 12.00 3.69 11.10
N GLU A 63 11.56 4.76 11.75
CA GLU A 63 10.78 4.70 12.99
C GLU A 63 9.47 3.92 12.80
N VAL A 64 8.72 4.24 11.75
CA VAL A 64 7.44 3.60 11.44
C VAL A 64 7.64 2.13 11.11
N LEU A 65 8.60 1.78 10.25
CA LEU A 65 8.88 0.38 9.89
C LEU A 65 9.22 -0.50 11.11
N LYS A 66 9.87 0.07 12.13
CA LYS A 66 10.17 -0.65 13.38
C LYS A 66 8.93 -0.89 14.27
N LYS A 67 7.87 -0.13 14.07
CA LYS A 67 6.62 -0.22 14.85
C LYS A 67 5.54 -1.05 14.17
N LEU A 68 5.67 -1.30 12.86
CA LEU A 68 4.67 -2.04 12.10
C LEU A 68 4.85 -3.55 12.25
N ASN A 69 3.75 -4.25 12.55
CA ASN A 69 3.70 -5.70 12.48
C ASN A 69 3.80 -6.17 11.02
N GLY A 70 4.40 -7.33 10.83
CA GLY A 70 4.51 -8.00 9.54
C GLY A 70 5.74 -8.89 9.47
N ARG A 71 5.57 -10.12 9.04
CA ARG A 71 6.65 -11.07 8.77
C ARG A 71 7.57 -10.54 7.65
N LYS A 72 6.94 -9.99 6.61
CA LYS A 72 7.61 -9.35 5.48
C LYS A 72 6.81 -8.14 5.01
N ILE A 73 7.47 -7.01 4.93
CA ILE A 73 6.92 -5.76 4.38
C ILE A 73 7.64 -5.45 3.07
N LEU A 74 6.96 -5.64 1.95
CA LEU A 74 7.47 -5.36 0.63
C LEU A 74 7.02 -3.97 0.18
N LEU A 75 7.97 -3.08 -0.08
CA LEU A 75 7.73 -1.69 -0.47
C LEU A 75 7.93 -1.54 -1.98
N LEU A 76 6.90 -1.14 -2.71
CA LEU A 76 7.02 -0.70 -4.10
C LEU A 76 7.25 0.82 -4.11
N PRO A 77 8.29 1.31 -4.79
CA PRO A 77 8.54 2.75 -4.83
C PRO A 77 7.45 3.50 -5.61
N GLY A 78 6.82 4.47 -4.96
CA GLY A 78 5.93 5.45 -5.58
C GLY A 78 6.67 6.72 -6.00
N GLU A 79 5.92 7.80 -6.13
CA GLU A 79 6.42 9.11 -6.59
C GLU A 79 7.26 9.82 -5.51
N HIS A 80 6.91 9.59 -4.23
CA HIS A 80 7.49 10.30 -3.08
C HIS A 80 8.26 9.37 -2.13
N ASP A 81 8.85 8.29 -2.64
CA ASP A 81 9.51 7.28 -1.80
C ASP A 81 11.05 7.43 -1.74
N GLN A 82 11.59 8.63 -1.98
CA GLN A 82 13.03 8.86 -1.84
C GLN A 82 13.54 8.46 -0.45
N ALA A 83 12.72 8.66 0.59
CA ALA A 83 13.03 8.27 1.97
C ALA A 83 13.39 6.79 2.12
N VAL A 84 12.58 5.89 1.57
CA VAL A 84 12.83 4.44 1.65
C VAL A 84 13.95 3.99 0.71
N LEU A 85 14.15 4.66 -0.43
CA LEU A 85 15.28 4.43 -1.32
C LEU A 85 16.60 4.79 -0.63
N ASP A 86 16.64 5.89 0.11
CA ASP A 86 17.80 6.33 0.88
C ASP A 86 18.13 5.34 2.02
N LEU A 87 17.12 4.83 2.73
CA LEU A 87 17.32 3.79 3.75
C LEU A 87 17.88 2.50 3.15
N GLN A 88 17.38 2.08 2.00
CA GLN A 88 17.92 0.90 1.32
C GLN A 88 19.38 1.12 0.90
N ALA A 89 19.70 2.25 0.30
CA ALA A 89 21.07 2.58 -0.13
C ALA A 89 22.06 2.58 1.04
N LYS A 90 21.62 2.91 2.25
CA LYS A 90 22.40 2.91 3.48
C LYS A 90 22.36 1.59 4.25
N ASN A 91 21.65 0.57 3.74
CA ASN A 91 21.39 -0.71 4.46
C ASN A 91 20.71 -0.50 5.83
N MET A 92 19.82 0.46 5.95
CA MET A 92 19.11 0.84 7.18
C MET A 92 17.66 0.34 7.23
N LEU A 93 17.19 -0.40 6.23
CA LEU A 93 15.88 -1.04 6.30
C LEU A 93 15.88 -2.13 7.37
N PRO A 94 14.81 -2.26 8.18
CA PRO A 94 14.63 -3.39 9.07
C PRO A 94 14.65 -4.74 8.32
N ASN A 95 15.05 -5.82 9.00
CA ASN A 95 15.22 -7.15 8.39
C ASN A 95 13.95 -7.71 7.71
N ASN A 96 12.78 -7.30 8.19
CA ASN A 96 11.49 -7.69 7.62
C ASN A 96 11.02 -6.76 6.50
N ALA A 97 11.72 -5.67 6.19
CA ALA A 97 11.36 -4.72 5.14
C ALA A 97 12.31 -4.84 3.94
N SER A 98 11.77 -4.76 2.74
CA SER A 98 12.56 -4.77 1.49
C SER A 98 11.86 -3.98 0.40
N LEU A 99 12.65 -3.38 -0.50
CA LEU A 99 12.12 -2.78 -1.72
C LEU A 99 12.01 -3.82 -2.85
N THR A 100 11.11 -3.57 -3.76
CA THR A 100 10.97 -4.32 -5.01
C THR A 100 10.85 -3.38 -6.21
N ASN A 101 10.67 -3.95 -7.40
CA ASN A 101 10.47 -3.19 -8.62
C ASN A 101 9.15 -2.42 -8.59
N ARG A 102 9.05 -1.33 -9.35
CA ARG A 102 7.84 -0.49 -9.49
C ARG A 102 6.63 -1.24 -10.04
N ILE A 103 6.85 -2.36 -10.72
CA ILE A 103 5.83 -3.30 -11.15
C ILE A 103 6.24 -4.67 -10.62
N TYR A 104 5.38 -5.27 -9.81
CA TYR A 104 5.59 -6.57 -9.18
C TYR A 104 4.45 -7.51 -9.56
N ASP A 105 4.75 -8.53 -10.38
CA ASP A 105 3.77 -9.53 -10.83
C ASP A 105 3.85 -10.80 -10.00
N GLN A 106 2.70 -11.25 -9.51
CA GLN A 106 2.56 -12.47 -8.72
C GLN A 106 1.61 -13.47 -9.43
N LYS A 107 2.18 -14.31 -10.25
CA LYS A 107 1.43 -15.30 -11.06
C LYS A 107 0.56 -16.23 -10.22
N LYS A 108 1.02 -16.67 -9.04
CA LYS A 108 0.29 -17.60 -8.17
C LYS A 108 -1.05 -17.06 -7.69
N ILE A 109 -1.16 -15.76 -7.46
CA ILE A 109 -2.38 -15.10 -6.98
C ILE A 109 -3.04 -14.25 -8.08
N LYS A 110 -2.55 -14.33 -9.32
CA LYS A 110 -3.05 -13.61 -10.49
C LYS A 110 -3.17 -12.09 -10.21
N ALA A 111 -2.12 -11.50 -9.70
CA ALA A 111 -2.09 -10.10 -9.30
C ALA A 111 -0.82 -9.40 -9.80
N THR A 112 -1.00 -8.19 -10.28
CA THR A 112 0.07 -7.24 -10.60
C THR A 112 -0.06 -6.04 -9.67
N PHE A 113 1.05 -5.63 -9.07
CA PHE A 113 1.13 -4.55 -8.08
C PHE A 113 1.96 -3.40 -8.63
N THR A 114 1.50 -2.17 -8.45
CA THR A 114 2.21 -0.95 -8.86
C THR A 114 1.72 0.26 -8.08
N TYR A 115 2.45 1.35 -8.15
CA TYR A 115 1.93 2.63 -7.65
C TYR A 115 0.95 3.28 -8.65
N TRP A 116 1.19 3.16 -9.97
CA TRP A 116 0.44 3.86 -11.01
C TRP A 116 -0.77 3.07 -11.54
N PRO A 117 -1.88 3.74 -11.89
CA PRO A 117 -2.96 3.11 -12.64
C PRO A 117 -2.52 2.85 -14.09
N LEU A 118 -2.24 1.59 -14.43
CA LEU A 118 -1.78 1.21 -15.77
C LEU A 118 -2.96 0.91 -16.69
N LEU A 119 -2.83 1.24 -17.97
CA LEU A 119 -3.78 0.82 -19.01
C LEU A 119 -3.57 -0.65 -19.39
N GLU A 120 -2.31 -1.10 -19.43
CA GLU A 120 -1.91 -2.48 -19.68
C GLU A 120 -0.94 -2.94 -18.59
N TRP A 121 -1.06 -4.19 -18.16
CA TRP A 121 -0.19 -4.81 -17.16
C TRP A 121 0.05 -6.29 -17.46
N PRO A 122 1.08 -6.90 -16.86
CA PRO A 122 1.41 -8.31 -17.05
C PRO A 122 0.20 -9.23 -16.81
N ASN A 123 -0.02 -10.17 -17.70
CA ASN A 123 -1.06 -11.20 -17.62
C ASN A 123 -2.50 -10.66 -17.48
N LYS A 124 -2.77 -9.42 -17.94
CA LYS A 124 -4.12 -8.83 -17.96
C LYS A 124 -5.11 -9.69 -18.75
N LYS A 125 -4.69 -10.19 -19.91
CA LYS A 125 -5.52 -11.05 -20.78
C LYS A 125 -5.81 -12.40 -20.13
N GLU A 126 -4.94 -12.88 -19.27
CA GLU A 126 -5.09 -14.09 -18.47
C GLU A 126 -5.92 -13.86 -17.20
N GLY A 127 -6.40 -12.64 -17.01
CA GLY A 127 -7.32 -12.28 -15.94
C GLY A 127 -6.66 -11.78 -14.65
N ASN A 128 -5.37 -11.38 -14.68
CA ASN A 128 -4.73 -10.77 -13.52
C ASN A 128 -5.42 -9.47 -13.10
N TYR A 129 -5.57 -9.31 -11.78
CA TYR A 129 -5.96 -8.03 -11.18
C TYR A 129 -4.78 -7.05 -11.14
N LEU A 130 -5.06 -5.77 -11.35
CA LEU A 130 -4.14 -4.68 -11.07
C LEU A 130 -4.49 -4.05 -9.72
N TYR A 131 -3.55 -4.13 -8.76
CA TYR A 131 -3.62 -3.36 -7.52
C TYR A 131 -2.67 -2.18 -7.63
N TYR A 132 -3.17 -0.96 -7.37
CA TYR A 132 -2.36 0.25 -7.51
C TYR A 132 -2.57 1.24 -6.36
N GLY A 133 -1.58 2.13 -6.14
CA GLY A 133 -1.50 2.99 -4.96
C GLY A 133 -1.77 4.48 -5.20
N TYR A 134 -1.95 4.91 -6.45
CA TYR A 134 -2.08 6.32 -6.79
C TYR A 134 -3.39 6.93 -6.30
N TYR A 135 -3.30 7.95 -5.43
CA TYR A 135 -4.49 8.65 -4.95
C TYR A 135 -4.85 9.85 -5.79
N ASP A 136 -5.94 9.77 -6.49
CA ASP A 136 -6.74 10.86 -7.02
C ASP A 136 -8.20 10.40 -7.03
N LYS A 137 -9.12 11.27 -6.67
CA LYS A 137 -10.57 10.95 -6.62
C LYS A 137 -11.13 10.47 -7.96
N LYS A 138 -10.43 10.77 -9.07
CA LYS A 138 -10.79 10.30 -10.43
C LYS A 138 -10.44 8.83 -10.65
N TYR A 139 -9.42 8.31 -9.97
CA TYR A 139 -8.92 6.94 -10.14
C TYR A 139 -9.44 6.02 -9.05
N LYS A 140 -10.73 5.73 -9.11
CA LYS A 140 -11.38 4.74 -8.23
C LYS A 140 -11.15 3.32 -8.77
N SER A 141 -11.38 2.33 -7.91
CA SER A 141 -11.41 0.94 -8.34
C SER A 141 -12.45 0.72 -9.44
N ASP A 142 -12.08 -0.09 -10.44
CA ASP A 142 -12.94 -0.45 -11.58
C ASP A 142 -12.97 -1.98 -11.69
N HIS A 143 -14.07 -2.57 -11.27
CA HIS A 143 -14.25 -4.04 -11.24
C HIS A 143 -14.21 -4.65 -12.63
N LYS A 144 -14.92 -4.04 -13.58
CA LYS A 144 -15.01 -4.56 -14.96
C LYS A 144 -13.63 -4.63 -15.61
N LYS A 145 -12.73 -3.73 -15.21
CA LYS A 145 -11.33 -3.72 -15.66
C LYS A 145 -10.40 -4.48 -14.73
N LYS A 146 -10.87 -5.06 -13.63
CA LYS A 146 -10.05 -5.73 -12.61
C LYS A 146 -8.95 -4.83 -12.05
N MET A 147 -9.27 -3.55 -11.79
CA MET A 147 -8.37 -2.54 -11.24
C MET A 147 -8.83 -2.14 -9.84
N ILE A 148 -7.95 -2.28 -8.85
CA ILE A 148 -8.26 -1.99 -7.45
C ILE A 148 -7.28 -0.93 -6.93
N ASN A 149 -7.82 0.21 -6.51
CA ASN A 149 -7.03 1.26 -5.89
C ASN A 149 -6.89 1.01 -4.39
N MET A 150 -5.64 0.89 -3.94
CA MET A 150 -5.28 0.59 -2.55
C MET A 150 -4.80 1.81 -1.75
N ALA A 151 -4.96 3.03 -2.29
CA ALA A 151 -4.65 4.24 -1.54
C ALA A 151 -5.45 4.28 -0.23
N CYS A 152 -4.78 4.48 0.88
CA CYS A 152 -5.32 4.35 2.23
C CYS A 152 -6.56 5.21 2.49
N GLU A 153 -6.72 6.31 1.78
CA GLU A 153 -7.90 7.19 1.82
C GLU A 153 -9.21 6.49 1.45
N PHE A 154 -9.15 5.44 0.61
CA PHE A 154 -10.33 4.65 0.22
C PHE A 154 -10.63 3.51 1.19
N TRP A 155 -9.71 3.20 2.10
CA TRP A 155 -9.73 2.02 2.96
C TRP A 155 -9.63 2.35 4.45
N ASN A 156 -10.09 3.53 4.83
CA ASN A 156 -10.06 3.99 6.22
C ASN A 156 -8.67 3.84 6.86
N TYR A 157 -7.60 4.10 6.06
CA TYR A 157 -6.19 4.06 6.51
C TYR A 157 -5.76 2.71 7.12
N THR A 158 -6.38 1.61 6.70
CA THR A 158 -6.18 0.26 7.22
C THR A 158 -5.73 -0.68 6.10
N PRO A 159 -4.74 -1.56 6.29
CA PRO A 159 -4.40 -2.60 5.32
C PRO A 159 -5.53 -3.60 5.12
N HIS A 160 -5.70 -4.08 3.89
CA HIS A 160 -6.74 -5.04 3.54
C HIS A 160 -6.17 -6.33 2.97
N ARG A 161 -6.75 -7.47 3.38
CA ARG A 161 -6.38 -8.79 2.88
C ARG A 161 -6.76 -8.93 1.41
N ILE A 162 -5.84 -9.47 0.61
CA ILE A 162 -6.05 -9.62 -0.84
C ILE A 162 -7.21 -10.58 -1.17
N ASP A 163 -7.38 -11.66 -0.41
CA ASP A 163 -8.47 -12.62 -0.60
C ASP A 163 -9.86 -12.02 -0.31
N SER A 164 -9.95 -11.14 0.68
CA SER A 164 -11.18 -10.39 0.97
C SER A 164 -11.52 -9.38 -0.12
N LEU A 165 -10.49 -8.71 -0.68
CA LEU A 165 -10.68 -7.80 -1.81
C LEU A 165 -11.24 -8.55 -3.04
N ILE A 166 -10.68 -9.70 -3.39
CA ILE A 166 -11.15 -10.52 -4.52
C ILE A 166 -12.62 -10.90 -4.34
N LYS A 167 -13.01 -11.33 -3.13
CA LYS A 167 -14.42 -11.65 -2.82
C LYS A 167 -15.33 -10.43 -2.99
N LEU A 168 -14.96 -9.30 -2.37
CA LEU A 168 -15.74 -8.05 -2.45
C LEU A 168 -16.01 -7.62 -3.90
N PHE A 169 -15.09 -7.95 -4.80
CA PHE A 169 -15.18 -7.57 -6.20
C PHE A 169 -15.93 -8.60 -7.05
N ASN A 170 -15.87 -9.88 -6.72
CA ASN A 170 -16.65 -10.93 -7.39
C ASN A 170 -18.15 -10.85 -7.01
N ASP A 171 -18.46 -10.50 -5.76
CA ASP A 171 -19.85 -10.41 -5.27
C ASP A 171 -20.62 -9.21 -5.87
N LYS A 172 -19.91 -8.22 -6.42
CA LYS A 172 -20.53 -7.06 -7.10
C LYS A 172 -20.81 -7.27 -8.59
N ASP A 173 -20.35 -8.37 -9.16
CA ASP A 173 -20.66 -8.77 -10.55
C ASP A 173 -21.99 -9.57 -10.65
N VAL A 174 -22.74 -9.70 -9.53
CA VAL A 174 -23.98 -10.49 -9.44
C VAL A 174 -25.25 -9.62 -9.40
N ASP A 175 -25.13 -8.28 -9.51
CA ASP A 175 -26.27 -7.35 -9.58
C ASP A 175 -26.40 -6.70 -10.96
#